data_4007b2305066650e8e76148c42ce5667
#
_entry.id   4007b2305066650e8e76148c42ce5667
#
_cell.length_a   1.000
_cell.length_b   1.000
_cell.length_c   1.000
_cell.angle_alpha   90.00
_cell.angle_beta   90.00
_cell.angle_gamma   90.00
#
_symmetry.space_group_name_H-M   'P 1'
#
loop_
_entity.id
_entity.type
_entity.pdbx_description
1 polymer ?
#
loop_
_entity_poly.entity_id
_entity_poly.type
_entity_poly.pdbx_seq_one_letter_code
_entity_poly.pdbx_strand_id
1 'polypeptide(L)'
;MDKYSADKIFKIAFDHLQKKEFGKSASLFEKLISFYPDNLSLLRNLINCYMHLGQFEKAETSIKKLIIIKPDEPYVYQTLASVLKDQDKLEEAKLVINQGLKNKLINEKWEIQKNFFFPKIPFNRNEIKKYRQKLKEEIEKILNINFQTKLDYDKDQIIVPPHVDLSYSDHDNLELNKKNVLAFKKLFEVLNDESFSKRKIQGKIRIGVISEFFTDHTIGKLYK
;
A
#
# COMPACT_ATOMS: atom_id res chain seq x y z
N MET A 1 -20.74 -18.49 -23.12
CA MET A 1 -21.60 -17.34 -22.71
C MET A 1 -21.59 -16.34 -23.85
N ASP A 2 -22.75 -15.85 -24.29
CA ASP A 2 -22.79 -14.82 -25.32
C ASP A 2 -22.33 -13.46 -24.78
N LYS A 3 -21.93 -12.57 -25.70
CA LYS A 3 -21.35 -11.26 -25.34
C LYS A 3 -22.34 -10.39 -24.55
N TYR A 4 -23.62 -10.42 -24.89
CA TYR A 4 -24.66 -9.61 -24.23
C TYR A 4 -24.82 -10.02 -22.75
N SER A 5 -24.86 -11.33 -22.49
CA SER A 5 -24.92 -11.87 -21.13
C SER A 5 -23.64 -11.54 -20.33
N ALA A 6 -22.46 -11.59 -20.98
CA ALA A 6 -21.19 -11.22 -20.35
C ALA A 6 -21.17 -9.74 -19.93
N ASP A 7 -21.58 -8.84 -20.83
CA ASP A 7 -21.62 -7.40 -20.56
C ASP A 7 -22.59 -7.06 -19.41
N LYS A 8 -23.73 -7.75 -19.33
CA LYS A 8 -24.68 -7.58 -18.23
C LYS A 8 -24.07 -8.02 -16.90
N ILE A 9 -23.43 -9.18 -16.85
CA ILE A 9 -22.77 -9.68 -15.64
C ILE A 9 -21.62 -8.74 -15.23
N PHE A 10 -20.85 -8.25 -16.19
CA PHE A 10 -19.77 -7.28 -15.92
C PHE A 10 -20.29 -6.02 -15.25
N LYS A 11 -21.38 -5.43 -15.78
CA LYS A 11 -22.00 -4.24 -15.18
C LYS A 11 -22.43 -4.48 -13.74
N ILE A 12 -23.05 -5.62 -13.45
CA ILE A 12 -23.48 -5.99 -12.09
C ILE A 12 -22.25 -6.17 -11.18
N ALA A 13 -21.21 -6.88 -11.66
CA ALA A 13 -19.99 -7.07 -10.91
C ALA A 13 -19.31 -5.74 -10.56
N PHE A 14 -19.25 -4.83 -11.54
CA PHE A 14 -18.68 -3.50 -11.35
C PHE A 14 -19.50 -2.62 -10.41
N ASP A 15 -20.83 -2.69 -10.45
CA ASP A 15 -21.71 -2.00 -9.50
C ASP A 15 -21.47 -2.50 -8.05
N HIS A 16 -21.34 -3.81 -7.84
CA HIS A 16 -20.94 -4.35 -6.53
C HIS A 16 -19.55 -3.87 -6.10
N LEU A 17 -18.60 -3.77 -7.04
CA LEU A 17 -17.26 -3.23 -6.74
C LEU A 17 -17.34 -1.78 -6.24
N GLN A 18 -18.11 -0.93 -6.92
CA GLN A 18 -18.30 0.47 -6.52
C GLN A 18 -18.98 0.60 -5.14
N LYS A 19 -19.87 -0.32 -4.81
CA LYS A 19 -20.53 -0.41 -3.50
C LYS A 19 -19.67 -1.06 -2.42
N LYS A 20 -18.39 -1.39 -2.73
CA LYS A 20 -17.46 -2.11 -1.85
C LYS A 20 -17.95 -3.50 -1.41
N GLU A 21 -18.87 -4.11 -2.14
CA GLU A 21 -19.36 -5.46 -1.93
C GLU A 21 -18.42 -6.48 -2.61
N PHE A 22 -17.15 -6.49 -2.18
CA PHE A 22 -16.06 -7.18 -2.86
C PHE A 22 -16.30 -8.69 -3.05
N GLY A 23 -16.95 -9.37 -2.10
CA GLY A 23 -17.24 -10.79 -2.20
C GLY A 23 -18.22 -11.11 -3.34
N LYS A 24 -19.31 -10.33 -3.48
CA LYS A 24 -20.26 -10.48 -4.58
C LYS A 24 -19.63 -10.16 -5.93
N SER A 25 -18.85 -9.08 -5.96
CA SER A 25 -18.11 -8.67 -7.15
C SER A 25 -17.12 -9.75 -7.61
N ALA A 26 -16.32 -10.30 -6.68
CA ALA A 26 -15.34 -11.34 -6.98
C ALA A 26 -16.00 -12.58 -7.62
N SER A 27 -17.10 -13.09 -7.03
CA SER A 27 -17.82 -14.26 -7.58
C SER A 27 -18.29 -14.05 -9.02
N LEU A 28 -18.73 -12.84 -9.35
CA LEU A 28 -19.17 -12.52 -10.72
C LEU A 28 -17.98 -12.39 -11.67
N PHE A 29 -16.89 -11.79 -11.25
CA PHE A 29 -15.66 -11.73 -12.05
C PHE A 29 -15.02 -13.11 -12.22
N GLU A 30 -15.02 -13.98 -11.20
CA GLU A 30 -14.58 -15.38 -11.32
C GLU A 30 -15.38 -16.12 -12.40
N LYS A 31 -16.71 -15.94 -12.40
CA LYS A 31 -17.58 -16.51 -13.43
C LYS A 31 -17.23 -15.97 -14.82
N LEU A 32 -16.96 -14.69 -14.98
CA LEU A 32 -16.58 -14.12 -16.27
C LEU A 32 -15.21 -14.62 -16.73
N ILE A 33 -14.24 -14.74 -15.83
CA ILE A 33 -12.89 -15.25 -16.11
C ILE A 33 -12.90 -16.70 -16.57
N SER A 34 -13.84 -17.52 -16.10
CA SER A 34 -13.95 -18.90 -16.61
C SER A 34 -14.30 -18.99 -18.10
N PHE A 35 -14.92 -17.95 -18.66
CA PHE A 35 -15.23 -17.85 -20.09
C PHE A 35 -14.21 -17.00 -20.88
N TYR A 36 -13.60 -16.03 -20.21
CA TYR A 36 -12.65 -15.08 -20.82
C TYR A 36 -11.35 -15.03 -20.00
N PRO A 37 -10.57 -16.13 -19.98
CA PRO A 37 -9.46 -16.31 -19.04
C PRO A 37 -8.33 -15.30 -19.18
N ASP A 38 -8.15 -14.71 -20.36
CA ASP A 38 -7.06 -13.79 -20.66
C ASP A 38 -7.50 -12.31 -20.74
N ASN A 39 -8.71 -12.02 -20.27
CA ASN A 39 -9.21 -10.66 -20.25
C ASN A 39 -8.55 -9.85 -19.12
N LEU A 40 -7.71 -8.91 -19.52
CA LEU A 40 -6.93 -8.07 -18.60
C LEU A 40 -7.79 -7.25 -17.63
N SER A 41 -8.92 -6.70 -18.12
CA SER A 41 -9.83 -5.90 -17.29
C SER A 41 -10.49 -6.74 -16.20
N LEU A 42 -10.94 -7.95 -16.54
CA LEU A 42 -11.53 -8.88 -15.57
C LEU A 42 -10.51 -9.30 -14.52
N LEU A 43 -9.27 -9.64 -14.94
CA LEU A 43 -8.19 -10.00 -14.03
C LEU A 43 -7.85 -8.86 -13.05
N ARG A 44 -7.74 -7.63 -13.55
CA ARG A 44 -7.46 -6.46 -12.69
C ARG A 44 -8.55 -6.22 -11.64
N ASN A 45 -9.82 -6.28 -12.06
CA ASN A 45 -10.94 -6.10 -11.13
C ASN A 45 -11.00 -7.23 -10.09
N LEU A 46 -10.73 -8.47 -10.50
CA LEU A 46 -10.70 -9.62 -9.60
C LEU A 46 -9.54 -9.52 -8.59
N ILE A 47 -8.36 -9.12 -9.03
CA ILE A 47 -7.21 -8.84 -8.16
C ILE A 47 -7.59 -7.79 -7.11
N ASN A 48 -8.23 -6.69 -7.53
CA ASN A 48 -8.69 -5.65 -6.61
C ASN A 48 -9.66 -6.20 -5.56
N CYS A 49 -10.64 -7.00 -5.97
CA CYS A 49 -11.55 -7.66 -5.04
C CYS A 49 -10.80 -8.54 -4.02
N TYR A 50 -9.88 -9.39 -4.48
CA TYR A 50 -9.12 -10.30 -3.62
C TYR A 50 -8.24 -9.54 -2.61
N MET A 51 -7.62 -8.44 -3.03
CA MET A 51 -6.83 -7.60 -2.13
C MET A 51 -7.70 -7.01 -1.01
N HIS A 52 -8.88 -6.48 -1.33
CA HIS A 52 -9.80 -5.96 -0.33
C HIS A 52 -10.42 -7.03 0.58
N LEU A 53 -10.50 -8.27 0.12
CA LEU A 53 -10.97 -9.42 0.90
C LEU A 53 -9.85 -10.06 1.75
N GLY A 54 -8.61 -9.60 1.63
CA GLY A 54 -7.45 -10.23 2.27
C GLY A 54 -7.10 -11.61 1.70
N GLN A 55 -7.61 -11.96 0.50
CA GLN A 55 -7.34 -13.23 -0.18
C GLN A 55 -6.05 -13.12 -1.02
N PHE A 56 -4.93 -12.87 -0.33
CA PHE A 56 -3.68 -12.50 -0.97
C PHE A 56 -3.09 -13.61 -1.87
N GLU A 57 -3.28 -14.89 -1.54
CA GLU A 57 -2.82 -16.01 -2.37
C GLU A 57 -3.56 -16.07 -3.73
N LYS A 58 -4.86 -15.79 -3.72
CA LYS A 58 -5.65 -15.70 -4.95
C LYS A 58 -5.26 -14.46 -5.78
N ALA A 59 -5.02 -13.35 -5.11
CA ALA A 59 -4.52 -12.13 -5.76
C ALA A 59 -3.16 -12.41 -6.42
N GLU A 60 -2.21 -12.99 -5.70
CA GLU A 60 -0.88 -13.37 -6.22
C GLU A 60 -0.97 -14.26 -7.45
N THR A 61 -1.79 -15.31 -7.39
CA THR A 61 -2.02 -16.21 -8.53
C THR A 61 -2.55 -15.47 -9.75
N SER A 62 -3.53 -14.58 -9.55
CA SER A 62 -4.14 -13.79 -10.62
C SER A 62 -3.15 -12.78 -11.22
N ILE A 63 -2.30 -12.16 -10.38
CA ILE A 63 -1.27 -11.23 -10.85
C ILE A 63 -0.19 -11.97 -11.64
N LYS A 64 0.27 -13.14 -11.18
CA LYS A 64 1.24 -13.95 -11.93
C LYS A 64 0.71 -14.34 -13.31
N LYS A 65 -0.59 -14.66 -13.42
CA LYS A 65 -1.24 -14.88 -14.70
C LYS A 65 -1.23 -13.61 -15.57
N LEU A 66 -1.50 -12.46 -14.98
CA LEU A 66 -1.49 -11.17 -15.68
C LEU A 66 -0.07 -10.83 -16.21
N ILE A 67 0.99 -11.14 -15.45
CA ILE A 67 2.39 -10.98 -15.90
C ILE A 67 2.70 -11.85 -17.12
N ILE A 68 2.19 -13.07 -17.18
CA ILE A 68 2.39 -13.97 -18.34
C ILE A 68 1.73 -13.38 -19.59
N ILE A 69 0.53 -12.80 -19.45
CA ILE A 69 -0.22 -12.23 -20.57
C ILE A 69 0.38 -10.89 -21.01
N LYS A 70 0.81 -10.06 -20.05
CA LYS A 70 1.31 -8.71 -20.29
C LYS A 70 2.49 -8.38 -19.38
N PRO A 71 3.69 -8.86 -19.70
CA PRO A 71 4.87 -8.72 -18.85
C PRO A 71 5.44 -7.29 -18.78
N ASP A 72 5.06 -6.41 -19.68
CA ASP A 72 5.50 -5.02 -19.78
C ASP A 72 4.59 -4.02 -19.03
N GLU A 73 3.61 -4.51 -18.28
CA GLU A 73 2.67 -3.67 -17.54
C GLU A 73 3.25 -3.25 -16.17
N PRO A 74 3.56 -1.97 -15.93
CA PRO A 74 4.13 -1.50 -14.66
C PRO A 74 3.31 -1.86 -13.44
N TYR A 75 1.98 -1.74 -13.55
CA TYR A 75 1.01 -2.01 -12.49
C TYR A 75 1.16 -3.40 -11.86
N VAL A 76 1.49 -4.42 -12.67
CA VAL A 76 1.55 -5.81 -12.15
C VAL A 76 2.71 -6.03 -11.19
N TYR A 77 3.86 -5.38 -11.42
CA TYR A 77 5.03 -5.48 -10.53
C TYR A 77 4.78 -4.80 -9.19
N GLN A 78 4.17 -3.61 -9.23
CA GLN A 78 3.82 -2.85 -8.04
C GLN A 78 2.78 -3.61 -7.20
N THR A 79 1.73 -4.11 -7.84
CA THR A 79 0.65 -4.84 -7.18
C THR A 79 1.16 -6.17 -6.61
N LEU A 80 2.02 -6.90 -7.35
CA LEU A 80 2.61 -8.14 -6.85
C LEU A 80 3.49 -7.88 -5.63
N ALA A 81 4.32 -6.85 -5.67
CA ALA A 81 5.15 -6.48 -4.54
C ALA A 81 4.32 -6.12 -3.30
N SER A 82 3.21 -5.40 -3.47
CA SER A 82 2.28 -5.09 -2.38
C SER A 82 1.63 -6.34 -1.80
N VAL A 83 1.13 -7.23 -2.66
CA VAL A 83 0.50 -8.49 -2.23
C VAL A 83 1.48 -9.40 -1.50
N LEU A 84 2.71 -9.52 -1.99
CA LEU A 84 3.76 -10.30 -1.33
C LEU A 84 4.16 -9.70 0.02
N LYS A 85 4.26 -8.35 0.09
CA LYS A 85 4.49 -7.65 1.37
C LYS A 85 3.35 -7.94 2.35
N ASP A 86 2.10 -7.93 1.91
CA ASP A 86 0.95 -8.20 2.77
C ASP A 86 0.88 -9.65 3.25
N GLN A 87 1.52 -10.58 2.54
CA GLN A 87 1.76 -11.96 2.95
C GLN A 87 3.03 -12.15 3.80
N ASP A 88 3.73 -11.08 4.14
CA ASP A 88 5.03 -11.09 4.83
C ASP A 88 6.18 -11.77 4.04
N LYS A 89 6.00 -11.95 2.73
CA LYS A 89 7.00 -12.48 1.79
C LYS A 89 7.93 -11.35 1.33
N LEU A 90 8.64 -10.73 2.26
CA LEU A 90 9.34 -9.45 2.04
C LEU A 90 10.46 -9.55 1.02
N GLU A 91 11.24 -10.63 1.04
CA GLU A 91 12.37 -10.79 0.12
C GLU A 91 11.88 -11.05 -1.32
N GLU A 92 10.80 -11.83 -1.48
CA GLU A 92 10.17 -12.01 -2.79
C GLU A 92 9.61 -10.66 -3.32
N ALA A 93 8.97 -9.86 -2.47
CA ALA A 93 8.48 -8.54 -2.83
C ALA A 93 9.62 -7.63 -3.34
N LYS A 94 10.78 -7.62 -2.67
CA LYS A 94 11.96 -6.87 -3.09
C LYS A 94 12.52 -7.36 -4.43
N LEU A 95 12.53 -8.67 -4.65
CA LEU A 95 12.97 -9.25 -5.94
C LEU A 95 12.07 -8.78 -7.10
N VAL A 96 10.76 -8.78 -6.89
CA VAL A 96 9.80 -8.29 -7.90
C VAL A 96 10.03 -6.81 -8.22
N ILE A 97 10.28 -5.97 -7.20
CA ILE A 97 10.61 -4.56 -7.40
C ILE A 97 11.92 -4.42 -8.18
N ASN A 98 12.96 -5.15 -7.80
CA ASN A 98 14.24 -5.12 -8.51
C ASN A 98 14.09 -5.51 -9.98
N GLN A 99 13.25 -6.51 -10.27
CA GLN A 99 12.95 -6.90 -11.66
C GLN A 99 12.24 -5.78 -12.43
N GLY A 100 11.24 -5.16 -11.83
CA GLY A 100 10.52 -4.03 -12.43
C GLY A 100 11.44 -2.82 -12.68
N LEU A 101 12.33 -2.50 -11.75
CA LEU A 101 13.34 -1.44 -11.89
C LEU A 101 14.33 -1.75 -13.01
N LYS A 102 14.89 -2.99 -13.03
CA LYS A 102 15.83 -3.43 -14.06
C LYS A 102 15.24 -3.32 -15.47
N ASN A 103 13.96 -3.66 -15.61
CA ASN A 103 13.25 -3.60 -16.88
C ASN A 103 12.69 -2.20 -17.20
N LYS A 104 12.97 -1.18 -16.35
CA LYS A 104 12.44 0.18 -16.46
C LYS A 104 10.91 0.26 -16.52
N LEU A 105 10.24 -0.70 -15.89
CA LEU A 105 8.77 -0.79 -15.84
C LEU A 105 8.19 -0.01 -14.66
N ILE A 106 8.95 0.17 -13.60
CA ILE A 106 8.54 0.93 -12.43
C ILE A 106 9.54 2.04 -12.14
N ASN A 107 9.05 3.05 -11.45
CA ASN A 107 9.77 4.27 -11.13
C ASN A 107 10.88 4.03 -10.09
N GLU A 108 11.99 4.76 -10.18
CA GLU A 108 13.13 4.72 -9.24
C GLU A 108 12.73 4.98 -7.78
N LYS A 109 11.61 5.65 -7.54
CA LYS A 109 11.04 5.87 -6.20
C LYS A 109 10.72 4.57 -5.46
N TRP A 110 10.51 3.47 -6.20
CA TRP A 110 10.35 2.14 -5.62
C TRP A 110 11.63 1.57 -5.02
N GLU A 111 12.79 2.05 -5.44
CA GLU A 111 14.08 1.75 -4.80
C GLU A 111 14.08 2.20 -3.34
N ILE A 112 13.51 3.37 -3.06
CA ILE A 112 13.36 3.87 -1.70
C ILE A 112 12.33 3.06 -0.94
N GLN A 113 11.16 2.83 -1.53
CA GLN A 113 10.05 2.16 -0.87
C GLN A 113 10.37 0.73 -0.43
N LYS A 114 11.06 -0.07 -1.26
CA LYS A 114 11.43 -1.46 -0.90
C LYS A 114 12.28 -1.55 0.37
N ASN A 115 13.02 -0.50 0.70
CA ASN A 115 13.86 -0.45 1.90
C ASN A 115 13.05 -0.28 3.19
N PHE A 116 11.77 0.12 3.07
CA PHE A 116 10.81 0.21 4.17
C PHE A 116 9.91 -1.03 4.30
N PHE A 117 10.26 -2.13 3.67
CA PHE A 117 9.56 -3.39 3.85
C PHE A 117 10.02 -4.07 5.14
N PHE A 118 9.14 -4.11 6.11
CA PHE A 118 9.34 -4.71 7.43
C PHE A 118 8.26 -5.75 7.70
N PRO A 119 8.57 -6.82 8.46
CA PRO A 119 7.58 -7.81 8.82
C PRO A 119 6.52 -7.19 9.74
N LYS A 120 5.27 -7.61 9.57
CA LYS A 120 4.16 -7.18 10.42
C LYS A 120 4.37 -7.64 11.86
N ILE A 121 4.89 -8.85 12.04
CA ILE A 121 5.16 -9.45 13.35
C ILE A 121 6.59 -10.03 13.32
N PRO A 122 7.57 -9.39 13.99
CA PRO A 122 8.92 -9.94 14.13
C PRO A 122 8.89 -11.22 15.00
N PHE A 123 9.66 -12.25 14.62
CA PHE A 123 9.70 -13.53 15.34
C PHE A 123 10.36 -13.45 16.73
N ASN A 124 11.30 -12.51 16.91
CA ASN A 124 12.06 -12.40 18.15
C ASN A 124 12.68 -11.00 18.34
N ARG A 125 13.20 -10.75 19.58
CA ARG A 125 13.83 -9.45 19.93
C ARG A 125 15.04 -9.09 19.07
N ASN A 126 15.81 -10.05 18.57
CA ASN A 126 16.96 -9.76 17.74
C ASN A 126 16.55 -9.25 16.36
N GLU A 127 15.47 -9.77 15.81
CA GLU A 127 14.87 -9.25 14.58
C GLU A 127 14.35 -7.83 14.76
N ILE A 128 13.65 -7.55 15.87
CA ILE A 128 13.20 -6.18 16.19
C ILE A 128 14.39 -5.22 16.16
N LYS A 129 15.49 -5.57 16.85
CA LYS A 129 16.72 -4.74 16.86
C LYS A 129 17.29 -4.54 15.46
N LYS A 130 17.39 -5.63 14.67
CA LYS A 130 17.89 -5.59 13.30
C LYS A 130 17.05 -4.68 12.41
N TYR A 131 15.72 -4.81 12.47
CA TYR A 131 14.81 -3.99 11.67
C TYR A 131 14.83 -2.52 12.10
N ARG A 132 14.86 -2.25 13.41
CA ARG A 132 15.00 -0.87 13.91
C ARG A 132 16.28 -0.23 13.44
N GLN A 133 17.41 -0.94 13.51
CA GLN A 133 18.70 -0.45 13.02
C GLN A 133 18.64 -0.14 11.52
N LYS A 134 18.10 -1.08 10.73
CA LYS A 134 17.92 -0.88 9.28
C LYS A 134 17.02 0.31 8.97
N LEU A 135 15.89 0.46 9.66
CA LEU A 135 14.99 1.59 9.49
C LEU A 135 15.70 2.91 9.78
N LYS A 136 16.49 2.97 10.86
CA LYS A 136 17.29 4.15 11.21
C LYS A 136 18.28 4.50 10.10
N GLU A 137 18.96 3.52 9.54
CA GLU A 137 19.92 3.72 8.44
C GLU A 137 19.24 4.25 7.17
N GLU A 138 18.08 3.69 6.81
CA GLU A 138 17.31 4.15 5.63
C GLU A 138 16.77 5.57 5.83
N ILE A 139 16.28 5.90 7.02
CA ILE A 139 15.84 7.25 7.38
C ILE A 139 17.01 8.25 7.25
N GLU A 140 18.19 7.92 7.80
CA GLU A 140 19.38 8.79 7.71
C GLU A 140 19.83 8.97 6.26
N LYS A 141 19.77 7.93 5.42
CA LYS A 141 20.05 8.07 3.98
C LYS A 141 19.12 9.09 3.34
N ILE A 142 17.79 8.97 3.57
CA ILE A 142 16.80 9.91 3.03
C ILE A 142 17.08 11.34 3.50
N LEU A 143 17.39 11.53 4.77
CA LEU A 143 17.68 12.85 5.33
C LEU A 143 18.93 13.49 4.69
N ASN A 144 19.88 12.70 4.22
CA ASN A 144 21.12 13.16 3.60
C ASN A 144 21.06 13.32 2.07
N ILE A 145 20.03 12.77 1.39
CA ILE A 145 19.87 12.91 -0.07
C ILE A 145 19.15 14.21 -0.43
N ASN A 146 19.64 14.92 -1.43
CA ASN A 146 18.90 16.01 -2.05
C ASN A 146 18.06 15.48 -3.20
N PHE A 147 16.75 15.40 -2.97
CA PHE A 147 15.82 14.97 -4.01
C PHE A 147 15.51 16.12 -4.96
N GLN A 148 15.75 15.92 -6.25
CA GLN A 148 15.35 16.88 -7.29
C GLN A 148 13.84 16.87 -7.52
N THR A 149 13.19 15.72 -7.35
CA THR A 149 11.75 15.53 -7.55
C THR A 149 11.15 14.87 -6.32
N LYS A 150 10.15 15.51 -5.73
CA LYS A 150 9.41 14.94 -4.61
C LYS A 150 8.39 13.90 -5.06
N LEU A 151 8.00 13.01 -4.16
CA LEU A 151 6.96 12.01 -4.39
C LEU A 151 5.58 12.69 -4.34
N ASP A 152 4.70 12.27 -5.25
CA ASP A 152 3.29 12.62 -5.21
C ASP A 152 2.52 11.50 -4.51
N TYR A 153 1.87 11.81 -3.40
CA TYR A 153 1.16 10.83 -2.58
C TYR A 153 0.07 10.09 -3.36
N ASP A 154 -0.65 10.80 -4.21
CA ASP A 154 -1.79 10.24 -4.94
C ASP A 154 -1.37 9.43 -6.18
N LYS A 155 -0.24 9.82 -6.81
CA LYS A 155 0.20 9.21 -8.08
C LYS A 155 1.21 8.08 -7.91
N ASP A 156 2.01 8.12 -6.86
CA ASP A 156 3.17 7.23 -6.73
C ASP A 156 2.87 5.90 -6.01
N GLN A 157 1.60 5.62 -5.67
CA GLN A 157 1.16 4.39 -4.96
C GLN A 157 2.07 4.04 -3.77
N ILE A 158 2.08 4.90 -2.78
CA ILE A 158 3.06 4.86 -1.72
C ILE A 158 2.76 3.75 -0.71
N ILE A 159 3.80 2.99 -0.38
CA ILE A 159 3.78 2.10 0.77
C ILE A 159 4.07 2.94 2.02
N VAL A 160 3.09 3.01 2.91
CA VAL A 160 3.21 3.76 4.17
C VAL A 160 4.35 3.19 5.03
N PRO A 161 5.17 4.05 5.66
CA PRO A 161 6.23 3.58 6.53
C PRO A 161 5.71 2.79 7.74
N PRO A 162 6.50 1.84 8.27
CA PRO A 162 6.07 0.88 9.28
C PRO A 162 6.06 1.45 10.72
N HIS A 163 5.43 2.61 10.95
CA HIS A 163 5.40 3.16 12.32
C HIS A 163 4.40 2.44 13.22
N VAL A 164 3.35 1.84 12.65
CA VAL A 164 2.40 1.03 13.42
C VAL A 164 3.08 -0.25 13.90
N ASP A 165 3.88 -0.88 13.05
CA ASP A 165 4.60 -2.12 13.36
C ASP A 165 5.66 -1.92 14.46
N LEU A 166 6.22 -0.71 14.59
CA LEU A 166 7.12 -0.34 15.67
C LEU A 166 6.44 -0.24 17.04
N SER A 167 5.12 -0.08 17.09
CA SER A 167 4.36 0.06 18.34
C SER A 167 4.38 -1.22 19.19
N TYR A 168 4.66 -2.36 18.56
CA TYR A 168 4.77 -3.65 19.26
C TYR A 168 6.19 -3.96 19.77
N SER A 169 7.12 -3.02 19.58
CA SER A 169 8.47 -3.13 20.16
C SER A 169 8.49 -2.54 21.57
N ASP A 170 9.18 -3.17 22.50
CA ASP A 170 9.39 -2.70 23.89
C ASP A 170 10.44 -1.58 23.99
N HIS A 171 10.53 -0.72 23.00
CA HIS A 171 11.49 0.37 22.89
C HIS A 171 10.78 1.72 22.76
N ASP A 172 11.39 2.77 23.30
CA ASP A 172 10.98 4.13 22.98
C ASP A 172 11.18 4.43 21.49
N ASN A 173 10.08 4.78 20.83
CA ASN A 173 10.04 5.04 19.39
C ASN A 173 9.99 6.54 19.07
N LEU A 174 9.96 7.43 20.08
CA LEU A 174 9.71 8.85 19.87
C LEU A 174 10.73 9.49 18.92
N GLU A 175 12.02 9.31 19.17
CA GLU A 175 13.08 9.91 18.35
C GLU A 175 13.13 9.29 16.95
N LEU A 176 12.90 7.98 16.83
CA LEU A 176 12.86 7.31 15.56
C LEU A 176 11.68 7.80 14.71
N ASN A 177 10.50 7.94 15.32
CA ASN A 177 9.30 8.45 14.65
C ASN A 177 9.45 9.92 14.25
N LYS A 178 10.07 10.78 15.08
CA LYS A 178 10.38 12.16 14.69
C LYS A 178 11.23 12.22 13.42
N LYS A 179 12.32 11.45 13.39
CA LYS A 179 13.20 11.37 12.20
C LYS A 179 12.47 10.80 10.98
N ASN A 180 11.62 9.80 11.19
CA ASN A 180 10.79 9.23 10.13
C ASN A 180 9.87 10.29 9.51
N VAL A 181 9.18 11.08 10.33
CA VAL A 181 8.33 12.19 9.86
C VAL A 181 9.16 13.21 9.07
N LEU A 182 10.35 13.56 9.53
CA LEU A 182 11.23 14.50 8.81
C LEU A 182 11.68 13.95 7.47
N ALA A 183 12.03 12.65 7.39
CA ALA A 183 12.38 11.97 6.14
C ALA A 183 11.21 11.98 5.15
N PHE A 184 10.01 11.70 5.64
CA PHE A 184 8.80 11.73 4.80
C PHE A 184 8.43 13.13 4.33
N LYS A 185 8.55 14.16 5.19
CA LYS A 185 8.39 15.56 4.76
C LYS A 185 9.40 15.95 3.67
N LYS A 186 10.58 15.35 3.67
CA LYS A 186 11.58 15.58 2.64
C LYS A 186 11.23 14.88 1.31
N LEU A 187 10.64 13.68 1.39
CA LEU A 187 10.21 12.90 0.24
C LEU A 187 8.94 13.44 -0.44
N PHE A 188 7.98 13.94 0.35
CA PHE A 188 6.66 14.32 -0.13
C PHE A 188 6.45 15.83 -0.13
N GLU A 189 5.85 16.35 -1.20
CA GLU A 189 5.55 17.77 -1.33
C GLU A 189 4.41 18.23 -0.42
N VAL A 190 3.34 17.45 -0.37
CA VAL A 190 2.10 17.76 0.36
C VAL A 190 2.29 17.89 1.88
N LEU A 191 3.29 17.20 2.44
CA LEU A 191 3.55 17.22 3.90
C LEU A 191 4.31 18.48 4.38
N ASN A 192 4.62 19.41 3.47
CA ASN A 192 5.35 20.64 3.80
C ASN A 192 4.45 21.87 3.95
N ASP A 193 3.14 21.71 4.04
CA ASP A 193 2.22 22.82 4.27
C ASP A 193 2.30 23.32 5.72
N GLU A 194 2.95 24.48 5.90
CA GLU A 194 3.10 25.17 7.17
C GLU A 194 2.01 26.23 7.43
N SER A 195 0.94 26.26 6.61
CA SER A 195 -0.12 27.29 6.71
C SER A 195 -0.79 27.34 8.08
N PHE A 196 -0.74 26.24 8.84
CA PHE A 196 -1.32 26.14 10.18
C PHE A 196 -0.41 26.65 11.30
N SER A 197 0.89 26.81 11.08
CA SER A 197 1.88 27.18 12.13
C SER A 197 1.81 28.66 12.55
N LYS A 198 1.13 29.51 11.79
CA LYS A 198 1.12 30.97 11.96
C LYS A 198 -0.09 31.53 12.68
N ARG A 199 -1.01 30.70 13.16
CA ARG A 199 -2.19 31.19 13.89
C ARG A 199 -1.83 31.55 15.32
N LYS A 200 -1.95 32.84 15.70
CA LYS A 200 -1.91 33.26 17.11
C LYS A 200 -3.13 32.69 17.82
N ILE A 201 -2.90 31.84 18.80
CA ILE A 201 -3.97 31.27 19.64
C ILE A 201 -4.46 32.37 20.57
N GLN A 202 -5.69 32.84 20.38
CA GLN A 202 -6.37 33.75 21.29
C GLN A 202 -7.53 33.00 21.98
N GLY A 203 -7.48 32.93 23.30
CA GLY A 203 -8.52 32.28 24.10
C GLY A 203 -8.34 30.79 24.32
N LYS A 204 -9.46 30.05 24.44
CA LYS A 204 -9.42 28.60 24.67
C LYS A 204 -8.92 27.84 23.45
N ILE A 205 -7.97 26.91 23.69
CA ILE A 205 -7.50 25.99 22.65
C ILE A 205 -8.64 25.05 22.27
N ARG A 206 -9.02 25.04 20.99
CA ARG A 206 -9.98 24.08 20.44
C ARG A 206 -9.19 22.98 19.75
N ILE A 207 -9.30 21.74 20.25
CA ILE A 207 -8.66 20.58 19.67
C ILE A 207 -9.69 19.87 18.78
N GLY A 208 -9.40 19.80 17.48
CA GLY A 208 -10.14 18.95 16.52
C GLY A 208 -9.42 17.61 16.39
N VAL A 209 -10.14 16.53 16.55
CA VAL A 209 -9.63 15.19 16.29
C VAL A 209 -10.25 14.67 14.99
N ILE A 210 -9.41 14.33 14.01
CA ILE A 210 -9.84 13.81 12.71
C ILE A 210 -9.35 12.39 12.58
N SER A 211 -10.28 11.45 12.35
CA SER A 211 -9.93 10.06 12.06
C SER A 211 -11.01 9.43 11.19
N GLU A 212 -10.63 8.65 10.19
CA GLU A 212 -11.56 7.83 9.42
C GLU A 212 -12.21 6.72 10.28
N PHE A 213 -11.63 6.43 11.44
CA PHE A 213 -12.10 5.41 12.38
C PHE A 213 -13.11 5.93 13.42
N PHE A 214 -13.52 7.21 13.38
CA PHE A 214 -14.59 7.75 14.25
C PHE A 214 -16.00 7.42 13.72
N THR A 215 -16.14 6.34 13.01
CA THR A 215 -17.39 5.74 12.54
C THR A 215 -17.76 4.51 13.39
N ASP A 216 -18.39 3.51 12.81
CA ASP A 216 -18.70 2.25 13.49
C ASP A 216 -17.46 1.29 13.53
N HIS A 217 -16.36 1.82 14.00
CA HIS A 217 -15.08 1.13 14.20
C HIS A 217 -14.77 1.05 15.70
N THR A 218 -13.94 0.09 16.13
CA THR A 218 -13.56 -0.09 17.55
C THR A 218 -13.06 1.19 18.20
N ILE A 219 -12.20 1.96 17.50
CA ILE A 219 -11.68 3.24 17.97
C ILE A 219 -12.81 4.26 18.14
N GLY A 220 -13.73 4.38 17.19
CA GLY A 220 -14.87 5.28 17.28
C GLY A 220 -15.81 4.94 18.44
N LYS A 221 -15.93 3.65 18.80
CA LYS A 221 -16.74 3.20 19.95
C LYS A 221 -16.08 3.50 21.30
N LEU A 222 -14.75 3.57 21.37
CA LEU A 222 -14.00 3.88 22.59
C LEU A 222 -14.08 5.38 22.97
N TYR A 223 -14.36 6.25 22.02
CA TYR A 223 -14.36 7.71 22.22
C TYR A 223 -15.75 8.35 22.13
N LYS A 224 -16.82 7.56 22.09
CA LYS A 224 -18.21 7.99 22.25
C LYS A 224 -18.58 8.04 23.73
#